data_78ef74f79b79310f4107a20c5fa81a67
#
_entry.id   78ef74f79b79310f4107a20c5fa81a67
#
_cell.length_a   1.000
_cell.length_b   1.000
_cell.length_c   1.000
_cell.angle_alpha   90.00
_cell.angle_beta   90.00
_cell.angle_gamma   90.00
#
_symmetry.space_group_name_H-M   'P 1'
#
loop_
_entity.id
_entity.type
_entity.pdbx_description
1 polymer ?
#
loop_
_entity_poly.entity_id
_entity_poly.type
_entity_poly.pdbx_seq_one_letter_code
_entity_poly.pdbx_strand_id
1 'polypeptide(L)' 'MTRDEVLKAMRDFSPVKYDGIVYERISARIHRVIKTRKGTYKEIFQLELVSMHGNSVTIAEMEKVELANEQTEIIIN' A
#
# COMPACT_ATOMS: atom_id res chain seq x y z
N MET A 1 -3.77 2.09 -6.13
CA MET A 1 -3.25 0.99 -6.99
C MET A 1 -4.36 -0.01 -7.26
N THR A 2 -4.34 -0.61 -8.42
CA THR A 2 -5.21 -1.72 -8.75
C THR A 2 -4.69 -2.99 -8.07
N ARG A 3 -5.53 -4.03 -8.05
CA ARG A 3 -5.14 -5.32 -7.49
C ARG A 3 -3.91 -5.91 -8.19
N ASP A 4 -3.89 -5.86 -9.52
CA ASP A 4 -2.77 -6.42 -10.28
C ASP A 4 -1.48 -5.66 -10.04
N GLU A 5 -1.55 -4.34 -9.92
CA GLU A 5 -0.40 -3.51 -9.58
C GLU A 5 0.14 -3.86 -8.20
N VAL A 6 -0.76 -4.07 -7.23
CA VAL A 6 -0.37 -4.45 -5.87
C VAL A 6 0.36 -5.80 -5.88
N LEU A 7 -0.21 -6.80 -6.56
CA LEU A 7 0.40 -8.12 -6.61
C LEU A 7 1.78 -8.10 -7.26
N LYS A 8 1.93 -7.30 -8.32
CA LYS A 8 3.22 -7.14 -8.97
C LYS A 8 4.22 -6.44 -8.05
N ALA A 9 3.80 -5.36 -7.40
CA ALA A 9 4.67 -4.64 -6.48
C ALA A 9 5.11 -5.51 -5.30
N MET A 10 4.23 -6.36 -4.80
CA MET A 10 4.58 -7.29 -3.73
C MET A 10 5.62 -8.30 -4.17
N ARG A 11 5.46 -8.87 -5.36
CA ARG A 11 6.42 -9.86 -5.90
C ARG A 11 7.77 -9.23 -6.19
N ASP A 12 7.77 -7.99 -6.66
CA ASP A 12 9.01 -7.29 -7.03
C ASP A 12 9.66 -6.56 -5.85
N PHE A 13 9.01 -6.57 -4.68
CA PHE A 13 9.45 -5.79 -3.51
C PHE A 13 9.64 -4.32 -3.84
N SER A 14 8.72 -3.77 -4.66
CA SER A 14 8.82 -2.39 -5.11
C SER A 14 8.47 -1.40 -4.01
N PRO A 15 9.21 -0.30 -3.86
CA PRO A 15 8.83 0.74 -2.92
C PRO A 15 7.55 1.44 -3.38
N VAL A 16 6.79 1.93 -2.42
CA VAL A 16 5.52 2.60 -2.68
C VAL A 16 5.45 3.91 -1.90
N LYS A 17 4.53 4.75 -2.31
CA LYS A 17 4.34 6.06 -1.68
C LYS A 17 2.90 6.20 -1.23
N TYR A 18 2.72 6.71 -0.02
CA TYR A 18 1.41 6.97 0.55
C TYR A 18 1.50 8.21 1.42
N ASP A 19 0.57 9.16 1.16
CA ASP A 19 0.49 10.40 1.93
C ASP A 19 1.84 11.14 2.00
N GLY A 20 2.54 11.20 0.86
CA GLY A 20 3.82 11.88 0.75
C GLY A 20 5.01 11.15 1.33
N ILE A 21 4.81 9.96 1.87
CA ILE A 21 5.86 9.19 2.52
C ILE A 21 6.18 7.95 1.69
N VAL A 22 7.48 7.68 1.49
CA VAL A 22 7.94 6.49 0.79
C VAL A 22 8.11 5.34 1.77
N TYR A 23 7.57 4.19 1.41
CA TYR A 23 7.66 2.96 2.19
C TYR A 23 8.48 1.94 1.43
N GLU A 24 9.14 1.05 2.16
CA GLU A 24 10.03 0.05 1.57
C GLU A 24 9.29 -0.89 0.62
N ARG A 25 8.14 -1.38 1.05
CA ARG A 25 7.35 -2.32 0.27
C ARG A 25 5.97 -2.54 0.85
N ILE A 26 5.14 -3.24 0.09
CA ILE A 26 3.85 -3.75 0.57
C ILE A 26 4.07 -5.15 1.11
N SER A 27 3.72 -5.39 2.36
CA SER A 27 3.88 -6.69 3.00
C SER A 27 2.62 -7.53 2.98
N ALA A 28 1.45 -6.91 2.90
CA ALA A 28 0.18 -7.63 2.91
C ALA A 28 -0.90 -6.85 2.18
N ARG A 29 -1.83 -7.59 1.58
CA ARG A 29 -3.05 -7.04 1.02
C ARG A 29 -4.21 -7.49 1.91
N ILE A 30 -4.98 -6.53 2.40
CA ILE A 30 -6.04 -6.78 3.38
C ILE A 30 -7.40 -6.55 2.73
N HIS A 31 -8.27 -7.52 2.86
CA HIS A 31 -9.65 -7.41 2.40
C HIS A 31 -10.55 -7.55 3.62
N ARG A 32 -11.28 -6.48 3.96
CA ARG A 32 -12.20 -6.49 5.08
C ARG A 32 -13.63 -6.41 4.58
N VAL A 33 -14.50 -7.20 5.18
CA VAL A 33 -15.93 -7.14 4.93
C VAL A 33 -16.59 -6.67 6.21
N ILE A 34 -17.28 -5.54 6.12
CA ILE A 34 -17.92 -4.92 7.28
C ILE A 34 -19.42 -4.93 7.09
N LYS A 35 -20.15 -5.39 8.08
CA LYS A 35 -21.60 -5.34 8.08
C LYS A 35 -22.06 -3.98 8.60
N THR A 36 -22.87 -3.28 7.81
CA THR A 36 -23.40 -1.99 8.22
C THR A 36 -24.62 -2.16 9.12
N ARG A 37 -25.05 -1.09 9.78
CA ARG A 37 -26.24 -1.11 10.64
C ARG A 37 -27.52 -1.41 9.86
N LYS A 38 -27.52 -1.12 8.57
CA LYS A 38 -28.67 -1.37 7.70
C LYS A 38 -28.74 -2.81 7.19
N GLY A 39 -27.81 -3.66 7.61
CA GLY A 39 -27.77 -5.06 7.16
C GLY A 39 -27.09 -5.27 5.82
N THR A 40 -26.53 -4.22 5.23
CA THR A 40 -25.72 -4.36 4.00
C THR A 40 -24.26 -4.60 4.35
N TYR A 41 -23.47 -4.99 3.36
CA TYR A 41 -22.05 -5.24 3.53
C TYR A 41 -21.24 -4.20 2.79
N LYS A 42 -20.11 -3.81 3.37
CA LYS A 42 -19.14 -2.92 2.75
C LYS A 42 -17.81 -3.63 2.70
N GLU A 43 -17.16 -3.59 1.55
CA GLU A 43 -15.83 -4.16 1.36
C GLU A 43 -14.80 -3.04 1.37
N ILE A 44 -13.70 -3.28 2.08
CA ILE A 44 -12.60 -2.32 2.18
C ILE A 44 -11.32 -3.04 1.80
N PHE A 45 -10.54 -2.42 0.92
CA PHE A 45 -9.24 -2.94 0.49
C PHE A 45 -8.14 -2.05 1.04
N GLN A 46 -7.23 -2.65 1.80
CA GLN A 46 -6.13 -1.94 2.46
C GLN A 46 -4.82 -2.65 2.19
N LEU A 47 -3.72 -1.94 2.39
CA LEU A 47 -2.37 -2.48 2.23
C LEU A 47 -1.60 -2.23 3.51
N GLU A 48 -0.79 -3.22 3.89
CA GLU A 48 0.18 -3.04 4.96
C GLU A 48 1.50 -2.61 4.33
N LEU A 49 1.99 -1.43 4.72
CA LEU A 49 3.21 -0.84 4.17
C LEU A 49 4.31 -0.89 5.20
N VAL A 50 5.48 -1.39 4.83
CA VAL A 50 6.63 -1.48 5.71
C VAL A 50 7.47 -0.21 5.59
N SER A 51 7.84 0.38 6.73
CA SER A 51 8.67 1.59 6.74
C SER A 51 10.04 1.32 6.12
N MET A 52 10.70 2.39 5.66
CA MET A 52 12.03 2.27 5.05
C MET A 52 13.07 1.64 5.97
N HIS A 53 12.85 1.71 7.27
CA HIS A 53 13.76 1.08 8.24
C HIS A 53 13.31 -0.33 8.65
N GLY A 54 12.18 -0.80 8.13
CA GLY A 54 11.71 -2.16 8.39
C GLY A 54 11.20 -2.42 9.80
N ASN A 55 11.03 -1.38 10.62
CA ASN A 55 10.69 -1.53 12.03
C ASN A 55 9.26 -1.13 12.39
N SER A 56 8.46 -0.73 11.42
CA SER A 56 7.06 -0.39 11.64
C SER A 56 6.25 -0.57 10.38
N VAL A 57 4.93 -0.67 10.55
CA VAL A 57 4.02 -0.81 9.43
C VAL A 57 2.91 0.23 9.53
N THR A 58 2.36 0.58 8.38
CA THR A 58 1.22 1.50 8.26
C THR A 58 0.15 0.82 7.44
N ILE A 59 -1.10 0.94 7.86
CA ILE A 59 -2.23 0.44 7.09
C ILE A 59 -2.78 1.58 6.25
N ALA A 60 -2.81 1.38 4.94
CA ALA A 60 -3.21 2.41 3.98
C ALA A 60 -4.35 1.92 3.10
N GLU A 61 -5.19 2.83 2.65
CA GLU A 61 -6.21 2.52 1.67
C GLU A 61 -5.56 2.22 0.33
N MET A 62 -5.89 1.07 -0.26
CA MET A 62 -5.25 0.61 -1.49
C MET A 62 -5.31 1.63 -2.62
N GLU A 63 -6.43 2.32 -2.77
CA GLU A 63 -6.63 3.29 -3.85
C GLU A 63 -5.73 4.52 -3.73
N LYS A 64 -5.20 4.80 -2.53
CA LYS A 64 -4.37 5.98 -2.28
C LYS A 64 -2.88 5.69 -2.32
N VAL A 65 -2.50 4.43 -2.49
CA VAL A 65 -1.10 4.04 -2.58
C VAL A 65 -0.67 4.03 -4.04
N GLU A 66 0.54 4.50 -4.31
CA GLU A 66 1.11 4.52 -5.65
C GLU A 66 2.55 4.02 -5.63
N LEU A 67 3.07 3.63 -6.77
CA LEU A 67 4.46 3.24 -6.87
C LEU A 67 5.35 4.46 -6.63
N ALA A 68 6.42 4.28 -5.87
CA ALA A 68 7.38 5.35 -5.66
C ALA A 68 8.17 5.56 -6.94
N ASN A 69 8.47 6.83 -7.23
CA ASN A 69 9.28 7.18 -8.40
C ASN A 69 10.75 7.09 -8.04
N GLU A 70 11.34 5.93 -8.26
CA GLU A 70 12.73 5.68 -7.91
C GLU A 70 13.70 6.62 -8.61
N GLN A 71 13.39 7.03 -9.83
CA GLN A 71 14.26 7.93 -10.57
C GLN A 71 14.39 9.29 -9.90
N THR A 72 13.30 9.77 -9.33
CA THR A 72 13.31 11.03 -8.61
C THR A 72 14.20 10.96 -7.38
N GLU A 73 14.18 9.83 -6.70
CA GLU A 73 14.97 9.64 -5.50
C GLU A 73 16.46 9.50 -5.79
N ILE A 74 16.78 8.86 -6.89
CA ILE A 74 18.18 8.70 -7.32
C ILE A 74 18.78 10.06 -7.70
N ILE A 75 18.02 10.91 -8.34
CA ILE A 75 18.49 12.21 -8.80
C ILE A 75 18.88 13.14 -7.65
N ILE A 76 18.31 12.95 -6.50
CA ILE A 76 18.61 13.77 -5.33
C ILE A 76 20.06 13.60 -4.87
N ASN A 77 20.64 12.52 -5.23
CA ASN A 77 22.03 12.27 -4.90
C ASN A 77 22.97 12.96 -5.88
#